data_9ff83fe16092b6cb5fc3ee13b29276a3
#
_entry.id   9ff83fe16092b6cb5fc3ee13b29276a3
#
_cell.length_a   1.000
_cell.length_b   1.000
_cell.length_c   1.000
_cell.angle_alpha   90.00
_cell.angle_beta   90.00
_cell.angle_gamma   90.00
#
_symmetry.space_group_name_H-M   'P 1'
#
loop_
_entity.id
_entity.type
_entity.pdbx_description
1 polymer ?
#
loop_
_entity_poly.entity_id
_entity_poly.type
_entity_poly.pdbx_seq_one_letter_code
_entity_poly.pdbx_strand_id
1 'polypeptide(L)'
;MTSVIMLFIELLLDIVGLVTGGIIWAHSSESKIRKAWGMLATTLSLLLLCDNVEWMWLFSRGVEEIPRFVEVPMDHLSIWHIVRVIFFFQLFSLFPIASLKPGWMTLTRITNYCIPILLIVCIACCYQFFNGHYTMLKSFAAIGENLGKQDVVVRLMLFVISVLMPSLNFLLPYLKRWIPIRRIQSRGMYIYMGCFGLIMSGYIWLMLGTSGLCFNLFGYFVVVPTILLNILYLRNDNPLSLPPLPVIDLSRQEIEAIKEIEVSPVVLELSEQLMAFMKGHTPFTNPQYSLQNVLTDIGTNEHRFNKVLRYNGFSGFRDYINFNRLQYFKEQAALRKELTVKELMFMSGFTSRSSFYRYFASIEKMSPSEYMERLQQEG
;
A
#
# COMPACT_ATOMS: atom_id res chain seq x y z
N MET A 1 -12.37 16.18 37.99
CA MET A 1 -11.27 17.10 37.62
C MET A 1 -10.31 16.47 36.58
N THR A 2 -9.82 15.27 36.81
CA THR A 2 -8.91 14.57 35.89
C THR A 2 -9.47 14.38 34.47
N SER A 3 -10.72 13.96 34.34
CA SER A 3 -11.38 13.73 33.04
C SER A 3 -11.56 15.00 32.22
N VAL A 4 -11.82 16.13 32.89
CA VAL A 4 -11.92 17.44 32.22
C VAL A 4 -10.56 17.89 31.69
N ILE A 5 -9.49 17.70 32.46
CA ILE A 5 -8.11 18.01 31.99
C ILE A 5 -7.76 17.13 30.81
N MET A 6 -8.07 15.86 30.84
CA MET A 6 -7.85 14.94 29.71
C MET A 6 -8.60 15.42 28.45
N LEU A 7 -9.86 15.83 28.59
CA LEU A 7 -10.63 16.37 27.45
C LEU A 7 -10.00 17.63 26.86
N PHE A 8 -9.51 18.56 27.69
CA PHE A 8 -8.80 19.74 27.19
C PHE A 8 -7.52 19.41 26.44
N ILE A 9 -6.73 18.46 26.95
CA ILE A 9 -5.50 18.01 26.26
C ILE A 9 -5.88 17.37 24.92
N GLU A 10 -6.92 16.55 24.87
CA GLU A 10 -7.38 15.91 23.64
C GLU A 10 -7.85 16.94 22.61
N LEU A 11 -8.63 17.94 23.01
CA LEU A 11 -9.02 19.07 22.15
C LEU A 11 -7.81 19.77 21.51
N LEU A 12 -6.76 20.02 22.30
CA LEU A 12 -5.53 20.62 21.77
C LEU A 12 -4.84 19.70 20.74
N LEU A 13 -4.79 18.40 21.02
CA LEU A 13 -4.23 17.42 20.10
C LEU A 13 -5.06 17.29 18.82
N ASP A 14 -6.39 17.35 18.90
CA ASP A 14 -7.29 17.35 17.74
C ASP A 14 -7.05 18.56 16.84
N ILE A 15 -6.85 19.75 17.44
CA ILE A 15 -6.47 20.97 16.69
C ILE A 15 -5.12 20.78 16.00
N VAL A 16 -4.12 20.20 16.68
CA VAL A 16 -2.82 19.90 16.06
C VAL A 16 -2.97 18.91 14.90
N GLY A 17 -3.79 17.86 15.09
CA GLY A 17 -4.12 16.88 14.04
C GLY A 17 -4.80 17.54 12.83
N LEU A 18 -5.78 18.41 13.09
CA LEU A 18 -6.53 19.14 12.07
C LEU A 18 -5.62 20.08 11.27
N VAL A 19 -4.81 20.89 11.95
CA VAL A 19 -3.90 21.84 11.30
C VAL A 19 -2.83 21.11 10.48
N THR A 20 -2.19 20.09 11.04
CA THR A 20 -1.15 19.34 10.32
C THR A 20 -1.73 18.54 9.13
N GLY A 21 -2.89 17.92 9.29
CA GLY A 21 -3.62 17.27 8.19
C GLY A 21 -4.02 18.25 7.09
N GLY A 22 -4.53 19.44 7.47
CA GLY A 22 -4.89 20.51 6.54
C GLY A 22 -3.69 21.05 5.76
N ILE A 23 -2.53 21.23 6.41
CA ILE A 23 -1.28 21.62 5.75
C ILE A 23 -0.88 20.56 4.71
N ILE A 24 -0.91 19.28 5.09
CA ILE A 24 -0.60 18.18 4.17
C ILE A 24 -1.55 18.22 2.97
N TRP A 25 -2.85 18.36 3.20
CA TRP A 25 -3.85 18.43 2.12
C TRP A 25 -3.61 19.62 1.19
N ALA A 26 -3.42 20.80 1.73
CA ALA A 26 -3.26 22.04 0.95
C ALA A 26 -1.96 22.07 0.13
N HIS A 27 -0.85 21.53 0.66
CA HIS A 27 0.46 21.57 0.02
C HIS A 27 0.83 20.29 -0.76
N SER A 28 -0.12 19.42 -1.03
CA SER A 28 0.10 18.16 -1.77
C SER A 28 -0.41 18.23 -3.20
N SER A 29 0.11 19.15 -4.02
CA SER A 29 -0.29 19.31 -5.42
C SER A 29 0.16 18.13 -6.30
N GLU A 30 1.32 17.57 -6.07
CA GLU A 30 1.94 16.55 -6.92
C GLU A 30 1.67 15.10 -6.47
N SER A 31 1.57 14.85 -5.16
CA SER A 31 1.38 13.51 -4.61
C SER A 31 -0.07 13.21 -4.25
N LYS A 32 -0.76 12.42 -5.09
CA LYS A 32 -2.14 11.97 -4.84
C LYS A 32 -2.28 11.22 -3.50
N ILE A 33 -1.27 10.44 -3.12
CA ILE A 33 -1.28 9.63 -1.88
C ILE A 33 -1.20 10.55 -0.67
N ARG A 34 -0.25 11.50 -0.67
CA ARG A 34 -0.09 12.50 0.37
C ARG A 34 -1.36 13.35 0.53
N LYS A 35 -1.95 13.77 -0.60
CA LYS A 35 -3.21 14.52 -0.60
C LYS A 35 -4.36 13.72 0.02
N ALA A 36 -4.51 12.44 -0.35
CA ALA A 36 -5.52 11.56 0.21
C ALA A 36 -5.31 11.34 1.71
N TRP A 37 -4.06 11.20 2.17
CA TRP A 37 -3.75 11.12 3.59
C TRP A 37 -4.16 12.40 4.32
N GLY A 38 -3.77 13.58 3.80
CA GLY A 38 -4.14 14.87 4.37
C GLY A 38 -5.65 15.03 4.51
N MET A 39 -6.41 14.66 3.50
CA MET A 39 -7.89 14.67 3.55
C MET A 39 -8.42 13.73 4.65
N LEU A 40 -7.93 12.50 4.73
CA LEU A 40 -8.36 11.53 5.73
C LEU A 40 -8.05 12.02 7.15
N ALA A 41 -6.81 12.46 7.39
CA ALA A 41 -6.36 12.96 8.69
C ALA A 41 -7.13 14.22 9.13
N THR A 42 -7.36 15.15 8.20
CA THR A 42 -8.16 16.37 8.47
C THR A 42 -9.59 16.02 8.84
N THR A 43 -10.23 15.13 8.07
CA THR A 43 -11.62 14.71 8.33
C THR A 43 -11.72 13.98 9.68
N LEU A 44 -10.80 13.09 9.98
CA LEU A 44 -10.77 12.35 11.25
C LEU A 44 -10.59 13.30 12.44
N SER A 45 -9.60 14.21 12.36
CA SER A 45 -9.35 15.19 13.45
C SER A 45 -10.53 16.15 13.62
N LEU A 46 -11.21 16.54 12.54
CA LEU A 46 -12.40 17.38 12.62
C LEU A 46 -13.56 16.65 13.32
N LEU A 47 -13.78 15.38 13.00
CA LEU A 47 -14.82 14.58 13.65
C LEU A 47 -14.55 14.38 15.15
N LEU A 48 -13.30 14.09 15.52
CA LEU A 48 -12.90 13.99 16.93
C LEU A 48 -13.06 15.33 17.65
N LEU A 49 -12.68 16.43 17.03
CA LEU A 49 -12.84 17.77 17.56
C LEU A 49 -14.32 18.11 17.78
N CYS A 50 -15.20 17.81 16.82
CA CYS A 50 -16.64 18.02 16.95
C CYS A 50 -17.23 17.20 18.11
N ASP A 51 -16.85 15.93 18.24
CA ASP A 51 -17.28 15.05 19.34
C ASP A 51 -16.82 15.60 20.70
N ASN A 52 -15.57 16.05 20.80
CA ASN A 52 -15.03 16.64 22.03
C ASN A 52 -15.67 17.99 22.38
N VAL A 53 -15.98 18.81 21.38
CA VAL A 53 -16.72 20.08 21.60
C VAL A 53 -18.15 19.81 22.08
N GLU A 54 -18.82 18.78 21.55
CA GLU A 54 -20.14 18.34 22.01
C GLU A 54 -20.09 17.94 23.50
N TRP A 55 -19.09 17.15 23.91
CA TRP A 55 -18.90 16.77 25.33
C TRP A 55 -18.64 18.00 26.21
N MET A 56 -17.84 18.96 25.77
CA MET A 56 -17.60 20.21 26.49
C MET A 56 -18.87 21.03 26.65
N TRP A 57 -19.68 21.09 25.60
CA TRP A 57 -20.95 21.82 25.63
C TRP A 57 -21.95 21.17 26.61
N LEU A 58 -22.09 19.83 26.61
CA LEU A 58 -22.90 19.10 27.55
C LEU A 58 -22.45 19.33 29.01
N PHE A 59 -21.13 19.29 29.24
CA PHE A 59 -20.54 19.59 30.55
C PHE A 59 -20.89 21.02 31.03
N SER A 60 -20.80 22.01 30.14
CA SER A 60 -21.12 23.42 30.45
C SER A 60 -22.62 23.63 30.81
N ARG A 61 -23.49 22.74 30.32
CA ARG A 61 -24.92 22.74 30.62
C ARG A 61 -25.28 22.04 31.95
N GLY A 62 -24.30 21.55 32.67
CA GLY A 62 -24.52 20.86 33.96
C GLY A 62 -25.16 19.48 33.81
N VAL A 63 -24.99 18.82 32.68
CA VAL A 63 -25.43 17.42 32.52
C VAL A 63 -24.56 16.55 33.40
N GLU A 64 -25.14 16.02 34.51
CA GLU A 64 -24.38 15.28 35.52
C GLU A 64 -23.99 13.86 35.07
N GLU A 65 -24.77 13.23 34.19
CA GLU A 65 -24.56 11.84 33.74
C GLU A 65 -23.88 11.76 32.36
N ILE A 66 -22.73 12.42 32.23
CA ILE A 66 -21.93 12.24 31.01
C ILE A 66 -21.08 10.96 31.19
N PRO A 67 -21.25 9.90 30.35
CA PRO A 67 -20.52 8.62 30.51
C PRO A 67 -19.00 8.78 30.53
N ARG A 68 -18.48 9.87 29.94
CA ARG A 68 -17.08 10.21 29.92
C ARG A 68 -16.52 10.69 31.27
N PHE A 69 -17.35 11.27 32.11
CA PHE A 69 -16.94 11.89 33.39
C PHE A 69 -17.42 11.12 34.62
N VAL A 70 -18.37 10.22 34.43
CA VAL A 70 -18.97 9.40 35.51
C VAL A 70 -18.75 7.93 35.14
N GLU A 71 -18.54 7.08 36.15
CA GLU A 71 -18.45 5.63 35.96
C GLU A 71 -19.84 5.04 35.74
N VAL A 72 -20.40 5.29 34.56
CA VAL A 72 -21.65 4.65 34.13
C VAL A 72 -21.26 3.41 33.30
N PRO A 73 -21.93 2.26 33.51
CA PRO A 73 -21.70 1.09 32.65
C PRO A 73 -21.97 1.42 31.19
N MET A 74 -20.96 1.37 30.36
CA MET A 74 -21.10 1.61 28.92
C MET A 74 -21.67 0.37 28.23
N ASP A 75 -22.37 0.58 27.12
CA ASP A 75 -22.86 -0.51 26.29
C ASP A 75 -21.74 -1.11 25.46
N HIS A 76 -21.45 -2.39 25.69
CA HIS A 76 -20.46 -3.14 24.94
C HIS A 76 -20.95 -3.38 23.52
N LEU A 77 -20.02 -3.42 22.57
CA LEU A 77 -20.32 -3.64 21.15
C LEU A 77 -21.36 -2.65 20.60
N SER A 78 -21.33 -1.40 21.06
CA SER A 78 -22.27 -0.37 20.60
C SER A 78 -22.20 -0.23 19.07
N ILE A 79 -23.34 -0.44 18.40
CA ILE A 79 -23.45 -0.34 16.93
C ILE A 79 -23.02 1.04 16.43
N TRP A 80 -23.33 2.10 17.18
CA TRP A 80 -22.98 3.47 16.82
C TRP A 80 -21.47 3.70 16.79
N HIS A 81 -20.73 3.15 17.74
CA HIS A 81 -19.28 3.24 17.76
C HIS A 81 -18.65 2.40 16.63
N ILE A 82 -19.18 1.20 16.35
CA ILE A 82 -18.71 0.35 15.25
C ILE A 82 -18.90 1.08 13.91
N VAL A 83 -20.09 1.62 13.65
CA VAL A 83 -20.43 2.30 12.39
C VAL A 83 -19.58 3.54 12.16
N ARG A 84 -19.32 4.33 13.22
CA ARG A 84 -18.48 5.55 13.11
C ARG A 84 -17.03 5.25 12.66
N VAL A 85 -16.45 4.14 13.11
CA VAL A 85 -15.01 3.87 12.91
C VAL A 85 -14.69 2.91 11.77
N ILE A 86 -15.64 2.05 11.36
CA ILE A 86 -15.37 0.96 10.41
C ILE A 86 -14.84 1.47 9.06
N PHE A 87 -15.38 2.57 8.54
CA PHE A 87 -14.94 3.17 7.28
C PHE A 87 -13.55 3.79 7.40
N PHE A 88 -13.25 4.44 8.53
CA PHE A 88 -11.92 4.98 8.76
C PHE A 88 -10.87 3.87 8.82
N PHE A 89 -11.14 2.79 9.51
CA PHE A 89 -10.24 1.65 9.58
C PHE A 89 -10.01 1.02 8.20
N GLN A 90 -11.08 0.88 7.42
CA GLN A 90 -10.96 0.36 6.06
C GLN A 90 -10.11 1.27 5.18
N LEU A 91 -10.40 2.56 5.15
CA LEU A 91 -9.62 3.52 4.37
C LEU A 91 -8.17 3.59 4.85
N PHE A 92 -7.96 3.64 6.17
CA PHE A 92 -6.63 3.66 6.78
C PHE A 92 -5.80 2.44 6.35
N SER A 93 -6.39 1.25 6.36
CA SER A 93 -5.70 0.01 5.99
C SER A 93 -5.33 -0.10 4.49
N LEU A 94 -5.91 0.75 3.62
CA LEU A 94 -5.61 0.78 2.18
C LEU A 94 -4.37 1.62 1.83
N PHE A 95 -3.90 2.51 2.71
CA PHE A 95 -2.74 3.36 2.44
C PHE A 95 -1.44 2.59 2.18
N PRO A 96 -1.10 1.52 2.91
CA PRO A 96 0.07 0.71 2.57
C PRO A 96 0.01 0.13 1.15
N ILE A 97 -1.17 -0.31 0.71
CA ILE A 97 -1.39 -0.83 -0.64
C ILE A 97 -1.19 0.26 -1.68
N ALA A 98 -1.80 1.43 -1.48
CA ALA A 98 -1.68 2.57 -2.37
C ALA A 98 -0.23 3.06 -2.49
N SER A 99 0.51 3.07 -1.37
CA SER A 99 1.90 3.51 -1.29
C SER A 99 2.87 2.56 -1.98
N LEU A 100 2.65 1.25 -1.84
CA LEU A 100 3.52 0.23 -2.43
C LEU A 100 3.26 0.04 -3.93
N LYS A 101 2.02 0.23 -4.38
CA LYS A 101 1.63 0.08 -5.78
C LYS A 101 0.61 1.14 -6.21
N PRO A 102 1.03 2.40 -6.42
CA PRO A 102 0.12 3.52 -6.68
C PRO A 102 -0.83 3.30 -7.86
N GLY A 103 -0.35 2.68 -8.94
CA GLY A 103 -1.17 2.40 -10.13
C GLY A 103 -2.20 1.27 -9.95
N TRP A 104 -2.14 0.51 -8.86
CA TRP A 104 -3.12 -0.55 -8.58
C TRP A 104 -4.38 0.00 -7.91
N MET A 105 -4.27 1.08 -7.12
CA MET A 105 -5.38 1.65 -6.37
C MET A 105 -6.12 2.68 -7.23
N THR A 106 -7.14 2.21 -7.96
CA THR A 106 -8.07 3.06 -8.72
C THR A 106 -9.32 3.36 -7.88
N LEU A 107 -10.07 4.41 -8.24
CA LEU A 107 -11.32 4.75 -7.56
C LEU A 107 -12.28 3.55 -7.56
N THR A 108 -12.42 2.86 -8.69
CA THR A 108 -13.26 1.66 -8.81
C THR A 108 -12.85 0.56 -7.82
N ARG A 109 -11.55 0.39 -7.57
CA ARG A 109 -11.09 -0.61 -6.59
C ARG A 109 -11.36 -0.17 -5.16
N ILE A 110 -11.16 1.11 -4.84
CA ILE A 110 -11.51 1.66 -3.52
C ILE A 110 -13.00 1.43 -3.26
N THR A 111 -13.86 1.78 -4.22
CA THR A 111 -15.31 1.57 -4.08
C THR A 111 -15.65 0.09 -3.90
N ASN A 112 -15.05 -0.82 -4.67
CA ASN A 112 -15.25 -2.26 -4.52
C ASN A 112 -14.82 -2.80 -3.15
N TYR A 113 -13.84 -2.19 -2.50
CA TYR A 113 -13.46 -2.54 -1.12
C TYR A 113 -14.41 -1.94 -0.08
N CYS A 114 -15.01 -0.79 -0.35
CA CYS A 114 -15.90 -0.11 0.59
C CYS A 114 -17.36 -0.58 0.47
N ILE A 115 -17.85 -0.93 -0.72
CA ILE A 115 -19.24 -1.34 -0.97
C ILE A 115 -19.67 -2.53 -0.09
N PRO A 116 -18.92 -3.63 0.05
CA PRO A 116 -19.35 -4.75 0.90
C PRO A 116 -19.54 -4.34 2.35
N ILE A 117 -18.66 -3.48 2.85
CA ILE A 117 -18.76 -2.96 4.23
C ILE A 117 -19.98 -2.06 4.36
N LEU A 118 -20.20 -1.17 3.39
CA LEU A 118 -21.37 -0.30 3.38
C LEU A 118 -22.67 -1.12 3.40
N LEU A 119 -22.76 -2.15 2.57
CA LEU A 119 -23.92 -3.05 2.53
C LEU A 119 -24.16 -3.75 3.87
N ILE A 120 -23.10 -4.31 4.47
CA ILE A 120 -23.18 -4.99 5.77
C ILE A 120 -23.64 -4.02 6.84
N VAL A 121 -23.07 -2.81 6.87
CA VAL A 121 -23.48 -1.75 7.83
C VAL A 121 -24.92 -1.34 7.61
N CYS A 122 -25.34 -1.12 6.37
CA CYS A 122 -26.74 -0.77 6.05
C CYS A 122 -27.71 -1.86 6.51
N ILE A 123 -27.40 -3.14 6.20
CA ILE A 123 -28.23 -4.28 6.61
C ILE A 123 -28.33 -4.33 8.16
N ALA A 124 -27.22 -4.16 8.86
CA ALA A 124 -27.21 -4.20 10.32
C ALA A 124 -27.97 -3.03 10.94
N CYS A 125 -27.83 -1.82 10.39
CA CYS A 125 -28.57 -0.65 10.85
C CYS A 125 -30.08 -0.80 10.57
N CYS A 126 -30.46 -1.29 9.37
CA CYS A 126 -31.85 -1.58 9.03
C CYS A 126 -32.44 -2.64 9.97
N TYR A 127 -31.70 -3.74 10.20
CA TYR A 127 -32.12 -4.78 11.13
C TYR A 127 -32.39 -4.20 12.52
N GLN A 128 -31.45 -3.39 13.04
CA GLN A 128 -31.59 -2.76 14.37
C GLN A 128 -32.77 -1.79 14.43
N PHE A 129 -33.00 -1.02 13.37
CA PHE A 129 -34.10 -0.06 13.30
C PHE A 129 -35.48 -0.74 13.26
N PHE A 130 -35.62 -1.77 12.42
CA PHE A 130 -36.90 -2.46 12.22
C PHE A 130 -37.25 -3.47 13.33
N ASN A 131 -36.25 -4.07 13.97
CA ASN A 131 -36.52 -5.08 15.00
C ASN A 131 -36.88 -4.50 16.35
N GLY A 132 -36.58 -3.21 16.60
CA GLY A 132 -36.98 -2.48 17.81
C GLY A 132 -36.43 -3.01 19.17
N HIS A 133 -35.70 -4.13 19.13
CA HIS A 133 -35.09 -4.75 20.30
C HIS A 133 -33.59 -4.47 20.34
N TYR A 134 -33.15 -3.71 21.33
CA TYR A 134 -31.74 -3.43 21.61
C TYR A 134 -31.36 -3.93 22.99
N THR A 135 -30.53 -4.94 23.08
CA THR A 135 -30.06 -5.49 24.35
C THR A 135 -28.84 -4.72 24.83
N MET A 136 -28.98 -3.99 25.93
CA MET A 136 -27.86 -3.27 26.52
C MET A 136 -26.91 -4.26 27.21
N LEU A 137 -25.64 -4.25 26.82
CA LEU A 137 -24.61 -5.15 27.33
C LEU A 137 -23.73 -4.40 28.33
N LYS A 138 -24.08 -4.49 29.62
CA LYS A 138 -23.40 -3.73 30.68
C LYS A 138 -22.11 -4.38 31.21
N SER A 139 -21.77 -5.57 30.77
CA SER A 139 -20.55 -6.29 31.15
C SER A 139 -20.09 -7.24 30.07
N PHE A 140 -18.83 -7.62 30.12
CA PHE A 140 -18.28 -8.62 29.16
C PHE A 140 -19.00 -9.97 29.26
N ALA A 141 -19.38 -10.39 30.50
CA ALA A 141 -20.15 -11.61 30.70
C ALA A 141 -21.53 -11.56 30.04
N ALA A 142 -22.17 -10.37 30.02
CA ALA A 142 -23.48 -10.17 29.40
C ALA A 142 -23.43 -10.44 27.86
N ILE A 143 -22.28 -10.34 27.21
CA ILE A 143 -22.14 -10.72 25.81
C ILE A 143 -22.37 -12.23 25.66
N GLY A 144 -21.71 -13.05 26.49
CA GLY A 144 -21.85 -14.51 26.47
C GLY A 144 -23.28 -14.98 26.82
N GLU A 145 -23.88 -14.38 27.85
CA GLU A 145 -25.23 -14.69 28.31
C GLU A 145 -26.31 -14.37 27.26
N ASN A 146 -26.06 -13.37 26.42
CA ASN A 146 -27.04 -12.91 25.42
C ASN A 146 -26.70 -13.32 23.99
N LEU A 147 -25.75 -14.25 23.77
CA LEU A 147 -25.41 -14.73 22.41
C LEU A 147 -26.60 -15.39 21.66
N GLY A 148 -27.64 -15.81 22.35
CA GLY A 148 -28.87 -16.29 21.73
C GLY A 148 -29.74 -15.19 21.10
N LYS A 149 -29.46 -13.91 21.37
CA LYS A 149 -30.22 -12.79 20.81
C LYS A 149 -29.61 -12.32 19.50
N GLN A 150 -30.45 -12.15 18.49
CA GLN A 150 -30.03 -11.80 17.14
C GLN A 150 -29.33 -10.43 17.07
N ASP A 151 -29.80 -9.42 17.83
CA ASP A 151 -29.17 -8.09 17.89
C ASP A 151 -27.73 -8.15 18.42
N VAL A 152 -27.46 -8.99 19.41
CA VAL A 152 -26.12 -9.19 19.97
C VAL A 152 -25.21 -9.90 18.96
N VAL A 153 -25.71 -10.91 18.27
CA VAL A 153 -24.95 -11.64 17.22
C VAL A 153 -24.59 -10.70 16.06
N VAL A 154 -25.54 -9.88 15.59
CA VAL A 154 -25.28 -8.90 14.51
C VAL A 154 -24.20 -7.91 14.92
N ARG A 155 -24.26 -7.35 16.14
CA ARG A 155 -23.24 -6.42 16.66
C ARG A 155 -21.87 -7.09 16.80
N LEU A 156 -21.83 -8.32 17.28
CA LEU A 156 -20.59 -9.10 17.40
C LEU A 156 -19.98 -9.38 16.01
N MET A 157 -20.79 -9.78 15.02
CA MET A 157 -20.32 -9.98 13.66
C MET A 157 -19.77 -8.70 13.05
N LEU A 158 -20.46 -7.55 13.22
CA LEU A 158 -19.96 -6.26 12.75
C LEU A 158 -18.63 -5.89 13.40
N PHE A 159 -18.50 -6.12 14.71
CA PHE A 159 -17.26 -5.87 15.43
C PHE A 159 -16.12 -6.74 14.88
N VAL A 160 -16.34 -8.04 14.71
CA VAL A 160 -15.35 -8.96 14.13
C VAL A 160 -14.95 -8.52 12.72
N ILE A 161 -15.91 -8.14 11.88
CA ILE A 161 -15.65 -7.64 10.53
C ILE A 161 -14.83 -6.35 10.56
N SER A 162 -15.17 -5.42 11.48
CA SER A 162 -14.47 -4.14 11.61
C SER A 162 -12.99 -4.27 12.02
N VAL A 163 -12.63 -5.37 12.68
CA VAL A 163 -11.24 -5.70 13.06
C VAL A 163 -10.54 -6.51 11.97
N LEU A 164 -11.19 -7.58 11.48
CA LEU A 164 -10.55 -8.53 10.57
C LEU A 164 -10.32 -7.96 9.17
N MET A 165 -11.32 -7.29 8.56
CA MET A 165 -11.18 -6.82 7.18
C MET A 165 -10.05 -5.79 7.01
N PRO A 166 -9.92 -4.74 7.84
CA PRO A 166 -8.80 -3.83 7.75
C PRO A 166 -7.46 -4.52 8.01
N SER A 167 -7.40 -5.45 8.96
CA SER A 167 -6.19 -6.19 9.28
C SER A 167 -5.72 -7.09 8.13
N LEU A 168 -6.63 -7.74 7.42
CA LEU A 168 -6.34 -8.57 6.25
C LEU A 168 -5.77 -7.76 5.07
N ASN A 169 -6.10 -6.47 4.95
CA ASN A 169 -5.54 -5.60 3.91
C ASN A 169 -4.02 -5.47 4.02
N PHE A 170 -3.44 -5.55 5.22
CA PHE A 170 -1.98 -5.55 5.40
C PHE A 170 -1.31 -6.81 4.86
N LEU A 171 -2.03 -7.92 4.77
CA LEU A 171 -1.52 -9.18 4.19
C LEU A 171 -1.56 -9.17 2.66
N LEU A 172 -2.41 -8.35 2.05
CA LEU A 172 -2.61 -8.34 0.60
C LEU A 172 -1.34 -8.11 -0.22
N PRO A 173 -0.41 -7.18 0.11
CA PRO A 173 0.84 -6.99 -0.60
C PRO A 173 1.73 -8.24 -0.60
N TYR A 174 1.70 -9.02 0.48
CA TYR A 174 2.44 -10.27 0.62
C TYR A 174 1.78 -11.39 -0.18
N LEU A 175 0.48 -11.55 -0.07
CA LEU A 175 -0.29 -12.54 -0.84
C LEU A 175 -0.17 -12.31 -2.35
N LYS A 176 -0.13 -11.06 -2.80
CA LYS A 176 0.08 -10.68 -4.20
C LYS A 176 1.55 -10.69 -4.62
N ARG A 177 2.47 -11.08 -3.73
CA ARG A 177 3.93 -11.09 -3.98
C ARG A 177 4.51 -9.75 -4.47
N TRP A 178 3.90 -8.65 -4.10
CA TRP A 178 4.44 -7.32 -4.39
C TRP A 178 5.65 -6.99 -3.53
N ILE A 179 5.69 -7.54 -2.33
CA ILE A 179 6.81 -7.45 -1.41
C ILE A 179 7.34 -8.87 -1.18
N PRO A 180 8.61 -9.14 -1.46
CA PRO A 180 9.24 -10.38 -1.05
C PRO A 180 9.28 -10.45 0.49
N ILE A 181 8.92 -11.58 1.08
CA ILE A 181 8.84 -11.78 2.54
C ILE A 181 10.16 -11.42 3.25
N ARG A 182 11.30 -11.57 2.55
CA ARG A 182 12.65 -11.29 3.10
C ARG A 182 13.13 -9.85 2.86
N ARG A 183 12.37 -9.00 2.20
CA ARG A 183 12.78 -7.63 1.93
C ARG A 183 12.47 -6.76 3.14
N ILE A 184 13.47 -6.03 3.63
CA ILE A 184 13.31 -5.03 4.69
C ILE A 184 12.33 -3.97 4.19
N GLN A 185 11.23 -3.79 4.90
CA GLN A 185 10.26 -2.74 4.62
C GLN A 185 10.83 -1.38 5.00
N SER A 186 10.23 -0.30 4.47
CA SER A 186 10.60 1.04 4.88
C SER A 186 10.32 1.23 6.38
N ARG A 187 11.16 2.03 7.04
CA ARG A 187 10.95 2.43 8.45
C ARG A 187 9.57 3.05 8.67
N GLY A 188 9.10 3.82 7.69
CA GLY A 188 7.76 4.42 7.72
C GLY A 188 6.64 3.39 7.72
N MET A 189 6.80 2.27 7.01
CA MET A 189 5.83 1.16 7.01
C MET A 189 5.69 0.52 8.39
N TYR A 190 6.82 0.26 9.10
CA TYR A 190 6.77 -0.29 10.46
C TYR A 190 6.07 0.66 11.43
N ILE A 191 6.37 1.98 11.35
CA ILE A 191 5.70 2.99 12.16
C ILE A 191 4.20 3.01 11.86
N TYR A 192 3.83 2.94 10.57
CA TYR A 192 2.42 2.91 10.16
C TYR A 192 1.68 1.68 10.72
N MET A 193 2.28 0.50 10.60
CA MET A 193 1.71 -0.75 11.14
C MET A 193 1.59 -0.68 12.67
N GLY A 194 2.58 -0.13 13.37
CA GLY A 194 2.53 0.10 14.81
C GLY A 194 1.41 1.07 15.22
N CYS A 195 1.27 2.19 14.49
CA CYS A 195 0.18 3.14 14.70
C CYS A 195 -1.20 2.50 14.48
N PHE A 196 -1.35 1.74 13.40
CA PHE A 196 -2.60 1.01 13.13
C PHE A 196 -2.91 -0.01 14.22
N GLY A 197 -1.91 -0.80 14.63
CA GLY A 197 -2.06 -1.76 15.73
C GLY A 197 -2.48 -1.08 17.04
N LEU A 198 -1.91 0.07 17.35
CA LEU A 198 -2.26 0.87 18.54
C LEU A 198 -3.71 1.35 18.47
N ILE A 199 -4.14 1.93 17.35
CA ILE A 199 -5.52 2.38 17.12
C ILE A 199 -6.50 1.20 17.25
N MET A 200 -6.18 0.06 16.64
CA MET A 200 -7.02 -1.15 16.71
C MET A 200 -7.11 -1.73 18.11
N SER A 201 -6.01 -1.74 18.87
CA SER A 201 -6.03 -2.20 20.26
C SER A 201 -6.86 -1.29 21.16
N GLY A 202 -6.77 0.03 20.97
CA GLY A 202 -7.63 1.00 21.64
C GLY A 202 -9.10 0.81 21.30
N TYR A 203 -9.42 0.53 20.02
CA TYR A 203 -10.79 0.24 19.61
C TYR A 203 -11.34 -1.05 20.22
N ILE A 204 -10.56 -2.13 20.23
CA ILE A 204 -10.95 -3.39 20.86
C ILE A 204 -11.20 -3.15 22.36
N TRP A 205 -10.33 -2.39 23.00
CA TRP A 205 -10.49 -2.03 24.41
C TRP A 205 -11.75 -1.19 24.66
N LEU A 206 -12.06 -0.22 23.77
CA LEU A 206 -13.29 0.55 23.85
C LEU A 206 -14.55 -0.34 23.74
N MET A 207 -14.53 -1.30 22.79
CA MET A 207 -15.68 -2.17 22.52
C MET A 207 -15.93 -3.22 23.62
N LEU A 208 -14.89 -3.65 24.29
CA LEU A 208 -14.93 -4.69 25.34
C LEU A 208 -14.71 -4.14 26.76
N GLY A 209 -14.39 -2.87 26.89
CA GLY A 209 -14.15 -2.21 28.16
C GLY A 209 -15.44 -1.74 28.84
N THR A 210 -15.38 -1.61 30.16
CA THR A 210 -16.55 -1.33 31.02
C THR A 210 -16.59 0.08 31.60
N SER A 211 -15.52 0.86 31.44
CA SER A 211 -15.39 2.15 32.14
C SER A 211 -15.31 3.33 31.18
N GLY A 212 -15.76 4.49 31.59
CA GLY A 212 -15.60 5.76 30.89
C GLY A 212 -14.13 6.12 30.60
N LEU A 213 -13.18 5.54 31.36
CA LEU A 213 -11.76 5.68 31.11
C LEU A 213 -11.35 5.09 29.73
N CYS A 214 -11.96 3.96 29.31
CA CYS A 214 -11.70 3.36 28.00
C CYS A 214 -12.08 4.33 26.88
N PHE A 215 -13.17 5.06 27.04
CA PHE A 215 -13.62 6.07 26.10
C PHE A 215 -12.65 7.26 26.03
N ASN A 216 -12.25 7.79 27.18
CA ASN A 216 -11.29 8.89 27.25
C ASN A 216 -9.94 8.53 26.63
N LEU A 217 -9.44 7.31 26.87
CA LEU A 217 -8.15 6.88 26.35
C LEU A 217 -8.23 6.53 24.85
N PHE A 218 -9.38 6.10 24.34
CA PHE A 218 -9.54 5.79 22.93
C PHE A 218 -9.24 6.99 22.03
N GLY A 219 -9.68 8.20 22.39
CA GLY A 219 -9.34 9.41 21.66
C GLY A 219 -7.83 9.59 21.51
N TYR A 220 -7.05 9.39 22.58
CA TYR A 220 -5.59 9.45 22.52
C TYR A 220 -4.98 8.34 21.66
N PHE A 221 -5.54 7.12 21.69
CA PHE A 221 -5.10 6.03 20.82
C PHE A 221 -5.33 6.32 19.33
N VAL A 222 -6.20 7.25 18.99
CA VAL A 222 -6.45 7.69 17.61
C VAL A 222 -5.65 8.93 17.25
N VAL A 223 -5.71 9.99 18.05
CA VAL A 223 -5.14 11.30 17.70
C VAL A 223 -3.61 11.28 17.71
N VAL A 224 -2.98 10.65 18.72
CA VAL A 224 -1.51 10.62 18.83
C VAL A 224 -0.86 9.88 17.66
N PRO A 225 -1.28 8.66 17.29
CA PRO A 225 -0.78 8.00 16.09
C PRO A 225 -1.06 8.79 14.81
N THR A 226 -2.21 9.46 14.69
CA THR A 226 -2.53 10.28 13.52
C THR A 226 -1.56 11.46 13.38
N ILE A 227 -1.24 12.16 14.47
CA ILE A 227 -0.24 13.24 14.48
C ILE A 227 1.14 12.70 14.11
N LEU A 228 1.55 11.55 14.65
CA LEU A 228 2.83 10.92 14.30
C LEU A 228 2.91 10.61 12.80
N LEU A 229 1.84 10.08 12.22
CA LEU A 229 1.77 9.82 10.78
C LEU A 229 1.73 11.13 9.97
N ASN A 230 1.06 12.18 10.45
CA ASN A 230 1.11 13.50 9.82
C ASN A 230 2.55 14.02 9.75
N ILE A 231 3.35 13.85 10.81
CA ILE A 231 4.77 14.22 10.82
C ILE A 231 5.56 13.46 9.74
N LEU A 232 5.26 12.17 9.54
CA LEU A 232 5.91 11.37 8.49
C LEU A 232 5.54 11.89 7.08
N TYR A 233 4.27 12.22 6.84
CA TYR A 233 3.79 12.74 5.55
C TYR A 233 4.18 14.20 5.31
N LEU A 234 4.48 14.97 6.36
CA LEU A 234 5.08 16.31 6.22
C LEU A 234 6.53 16.25 5.75
N ARG A 235 7.26 15.19 6.15
CA ARG A 235 8.67 14.99 5.78
C ARG A 235 8.89 14.34 4.42
N ASN A 236 7.97 13.45 4.01
CA ASN A 236 8.09 12.65 2.80
C ASN A 236 6.76 12.54 2.07
N ASP A 237 6.79 12.62 0.75
CA ASP A 237 5.57 12.50 -0.08
C ASP A 237 4.96 11.10 -0.05
N ASN A 238 5.78 10.07 0.12
CA ASN A 238 5.34 8.68 0.28
C ASN A 238 6.21 7.94 1.30
N PRO A 239 5.99 8.17 2.62
CA PRO A 239 6.83 7.59 3.67
C PRO A 239 6.74 6.08 3.79
N LEU A 240 5.68 5.48 3.23
CA LEU A 240 5.44 4.03 3.27
C LEU A 240 6.08 3.29 2.10
N SER A 241 6.53 4.00 1.06
CA SER A 241 7.22 3.38 -0.06
C SER A 241 8.51 2.74 0.40
N LEU A 242 8.88 1.67 -0.28
CA LEU A 242 10.23 1.16 -0.14
C LEU A 242 11.20 2.27 -0.56
N PRO A 243 12.29 2.50 0.21
CA PRO A 243 13.31 3.42 -0.26
C PRO A 243 13.70 2.97 -1.67
N PRO A 244 13.89 3.91 -2.62
CA PRO A 244 14.54 3.56 -3.86
C PRO A 244 15.77 2.76 -3.46
N LEU A 245 16.04 1.67 -4.17
CA LEU A 245 17.37 1.04 -4.07
C LEU A 245 18.34 2.20 -4.20
N PRO A 246 19.31 2.34 -3.27
CA PRO A 246 20.27 3.42 -3.42
C PRO A 246 20.75 3.31 -4.87
N VAL A 247 20.41 4.32 -5.68
CA VAL A 247 21.18 4.61 -6.85
C VAL A 247 22.50 5.02 -6.20
N ILE A 248 23.39 4.05 -6.06
CA ILE A 248 24.76 4.33 -5.71
C ILE A 248 25.21 5.11 -6.93
N ASP A 249 25.17 6.44 -6.78
CA ASP A 249 25.80 7.34 -7.74
C ASP A 249 27.31 7.15 -7.52
N LEU A 250 27.75 5.93 -7.86
CA LEU A 250 29.15 5.57 -7.83
C LEU A 250 29.79 6.42 -8.91
N SER A 251 30.70 7.27 -8.52
CA SER A 251 31.59 7.91 -9.46
C SER A 251 32.17 6.84 -10.40
N ARG A 252 32.40 7.19 -11.65
CA ARG A 252 32.90 6.24 -12.65
C ARG A 252 34.11 5.44 -12.13
N GLN A 253 34.91 6.03 -11.25
CA GLN A 253 36.06 5.44 -10.56
C GLN A 253 35.64 4.41 -9.50
N GLU A 254 34.56 4.66 -8.76
CA GLU A 254 34.05 3.69 -7.76
C GLU A 254 33.36 2.52 -8.41
N ILE A 255 32.68 2.73 -9.56
CA ILE A 255 32.13 1.65 -10.39
C ILE A 255 33.26 0.76 -10.95
N GLU A 256 34.36 1.36 -11.38
CA GLU A 256 35.55 0.62 -11.85
C GLU A 256 36.25 -0.11 -10.70
N ALA A 257 36.38 0.50 -9.51
CA ALA A 257 36.98 -0.13 -8.35
C ALA A 257 36.10 -1.29 -7.77
N ILE A 258 34.77 -1.16 -7.80
CA ILE A 258 33.86 -2.27 -7.42
C ILE A 258 33.88 -3.38 -8.48
N LYS A 259 34.01 -3.02 -9.74
CA LYS A 259 34.23 -4.01 -10.81
C LYS A 259 35.53 -4.79 -10.61
N GLU A 260 36.59 -4.15 -10.16
CA GLU A 260 37.87 -4.83 -9.84
C GLU A 260 37.79 -5.74 -8.62
N ILE A 261 36.99 -5.39 -7.60
CA ILE A 261 36.90 -6.14 -6.33
C ILE A 261 35.93 -7.33 -6.40
N GLU A 262 34.85 -7.25 -7.18
CA GLU A 262 33.83 -8.32 -7.24
C GLU A 262 33.88 -9.20 -8.51
N VAL A 263 34.65 -8.87 -9.49
CA VAL A 263 34.72 -9.62 -10.75
C VAL A 263 35.70 -10.77 -10.64
N SER A 264 35.21 -11.90 -10.16
CA SER A 264 35.92 -13.16 -10.39
C SER A 264 36.16 -13.32 -11.90
N PRO A 265 37.40 -13.70 -12.32
CA PRO A 265 37.71 -13.99 -13.72
C PRO A 265 36.67 -14.88 -14.43
N VAL A 266 36.05 -15.78 -13.65
CA VAL A 266 34.98 -16.67 -14.09
C VAL A 266 33.69 -15.91 -14.49
N VAL A 267 33.36 -14.78 -13.85
CA VAL A 267 32.18 -13.98 -14.22
C VAL A 267 32.43 -13.20 -15.50
N LEU A 268 33.65 -12.72 -15.70
CA LEU A 268 34.03 -12.01 -16.90
C LEU A 268 34.00 -12.95 -18.11
N GLU A 269 34.66 -14.10 -18.01
CA GLU A 269 34.67 -15.12 -19.05
C GLU A 269 33.26 -15.61 -19.40
N LEU A 270 32.45 -15.90 -18.39
CA LEU A 270 31.07 -16.31 -18.60
C LEU A 270 30.21 -15.20 -19.25
N SER A 271 30.50 -13.93 -18.94
CA SER A 271 29.82 -12.77 -19.55
C SER A 271 30.16 -12.67 -21.04
N GLU A 272 31.41 -12.84 -21.38
CA GLU A 272 31.87 -12.84 -22.79
C GLU A 272 31.29 -14.02 -23.57
N GLN A 273 31.30 -15.21 -23.00
CA GLN A 273 30.66 -16.41 -23.56
C GLN A 273 29.18 -16.21 -23.82
N LEU A 274 28.46 -15.63 -22.81
CA LEU A 274 27.04 -15.34 -22.93
C LEU A 274 26.75 -14.36 -24.07
N MET A 275 27.51 -13.26 -24.15
CA MET A 275 27.33 -12.26 -25.20
C MET A 275 27.64 -12.82 -26.59
N ALA A 276 28.72 -13.57 -26.72
CA ALA A 276 29.11 -14.22 -27.98
C ALA A 276 28.05 -15.23 -28.44
N PHE A 277 27.56 -16.05 -27.51
CA PHE A 277 26.50 -17.02 -27.79
C PHE A 277 25.21 -16.36 -28.24
N MET A 278 24.75 -15.35 -27.54
CA MET A 278 23.51 -14.61 -27.85
C MET A 278 23.60 -13.91 -29.21
N LYS A 279 24.75 -13.34 -29.53
CA LYS A 279 24.99 -12.67 -30.83
C LYS A 279 25.12 -13.68 -31.99
N GLY A 280 25.80 -14.81 -31.77
CA GLY A 280 26.04 -15.80 -32.81
C GLY A 280 24.83 -16.66 -33.14
N HIS A 281 24.05 -17.07 -32.16
CA HIS A 281 22.96 -18.02 -32.32
C HIS A 281 21.56 -17.38 -32.28
N THR A 282 21.44 -16.13 -31.77
CA THR A 282 20.18 -15.39 -31.59
C THR A 282 19.03 -16.22 -30.99
N PRO A 283 19.28 -17.03 -29.94
CA PRO A 283 18.29 -17.98 -29.42
C PRO A 283 17.06 -17.29 -28.84
N PHE A 284 17.18 -16.05 -28.46
CA PHE A 284 16.09 -15.21 -27.92
C PHE A 284 14.98 -14.94 -28.94
N THR A 285 15.21 -15.14 -30.24
CA THR A 285 14.17 -15.05 -31.27
C THR A 285 13.15 -16.17 -31.15
N ASN A 286 13.53 -17.30 -30.56
CA ASN A 286 12.58 -18.33 -30.20
C ASN A 286 11.74 -17.89 -28.99
N PRO A 287 10.40 -17.77 -29.14
CA PRO A 287 9.52 -17.38 -28.02
C PRO A 287 9.57 -18.32 -26.81
N GLN A 288 9.90 -19.58 -27.01
CA GLN A 288 9.96 -20.63 -25.99
C GLN A 288 11.33 -20.73 -25.29
N TYR A 289 12.30 -19.88 -25.66
CA TYR A 289 13.63 -19.89 -25.06
C TYR A 289 13.55 -19.51 -23.57
N SER A 290 13.91 -20.44 -22.72
CA SER A 290 13.74 -20.37 -21.27
C SER A 290 15.05 -20.18 -20.52
N LEU A 291 14.99 -19.85 -19.24
CA LEU A 291 16.16 -19.82 -18.35
C LEU A 291 16.91 -21.16 -18.38
N GLN A 292 16.18 -22.28 -18.37
CA GLN A 292 16.80 -23.59 -18.37
C GLN A 292 17.60 -23.86 -19.65
N ASN A 293 17.09 -23.39 -20.79
CA ASN A 293 17.82 -23.51 -22.07
C ASN A 293 19.15 -22.76 -22.00
N VAL A 294 19.17 -21.49 -21.58
CA VAL A 294 20.41 -20.71 -21.53
C VAL A 294 21.42 -21.30 -20.54
N LEU A 295 20.96 -21.82 -19.39
CA LEU A 295 21.85 -22.47 -18.43
C LEU A 295 22.53 -23.71 -19.00
N THR A 296 21.77 -24.49 -19.78
CA THR A 296 22.27 -25.68 -20.49
C THR A 296 23.25 -25.30 -21.62
N ASP A 297 22.87 -24.32 -22.45
CA ASP A 297 23.63 -23.90 -23.61
C ASP A 297 25.01 -23.32 -23.25
N ILE A 298 25.09 -22.62 -22.09
CA ILE A 298 26.34 -21.98 -21.63
C ILE A 298 27.08 -22.87 -20.59
N GLY A 299 26.47 -23.96 -20.14
CA GLY A 299 27.09 -24.88 -19.17
C GLY A 299 27.28 -24.24 -17.78
N THR A 300 26.29 -23.45 -17.31
CA THR A 300 26.40 -22.74 -16.04
C THR A 300 25.19 -23.02 -15.13
N ASN A 301 25.30 -22.61 -13.86
CA ASN A 301 24.16 -22.67 -12.93
C ASN A 301 23.49 -21.30 -12.76
N GLU A 302 22.26 -21.32 -12.27
CA GLU A 302 21.44 -20.11 -12.10
C GLU A 302 22.12 -19.05 -11.21
N HIS A 303 22.85 -19.46 -10.18
CA HIS A 303 23.54 -18.53 -9.30
C HIS A 303 24.64 -17.74 -10.02
N ARG A 304 25.48 -18.42 -10.80
CA ARG A 304 26.54 -17.77 -11.60
C ARG A 304 25.94 -16.92 -12.71
N PHE A 305 24.93 -17.44 -13.38
CA PHE A 305 24.22 -16.70 -14.43
C PHE A 305 23.60 -15.40 -13.89
N ASN A 306 22.92 -15.43 -12.76
CA ASN A 306 22.38 -14.23 -12.12
C ASN A 306 23.46 -13.22 -11.70
N LYS A 307 24.68 -13.67 -11.34
CA LYS A 307 25.82 -12.75 -11.11
C LYS A 307 26.24 -12.06 -12.42
N VAL A 308 26.35 -12.81 -13.51
CA VAL A 308 26.67 -12.25 -14.86
C VAL A 308 25.61 -11.24 -15.29
N LEU A 309 24.33 -11.54 -15.12
CA LEU A 309 23.26 -10.60 -15.47
C LEU A 309 23.37 -9.28 -14.69
N ARG A 310 23.61 -9.36 -13.38
CA ARG A 310 23.81 -8.16 -12.53
C ARG A 310 25.05 -7.39 -12.94
N TYR A 311 26.14 -8.07 -13.24
CA TYR A 311 27.37 -7.45 -13.75
C TYR A 311 27.11 -6.65 -15.02
N ASN A 312 26.25 -7.17 -15.92
CA ASN A 312 25.85 -6.50 -17.16
C ASN A 312 24.69 -5.51 -16.99
N GLY A 313 24.24 -5.24 -15.74
CA GLY A 313 23.20 -4.26 -15.45
C GLY A 313 21.75 -4.75 -15.61
N PHE A 314 21.54 -6.04 -15.80
CA PHE A 314 20.21 -6.62 -15.97
C PHE A 314 19.60 -7.08 -14.64
N SER A 315 18.29 -6.83 -14.50
CA SER A 315 17.54 -7.23 -13.29
C SER A 315 17.24 -8.74 -13.22
N GLY A 316 17.37 -9.46 -14.34
CA GLY A 316 17.16 -10.90 -14.44
C GLY A 316 17.01 -11.40 -15.87
N PHE A 317 16.81 -12.72 -16.04
CA PHE A 317 16.72 -13.39 -17.34
C PHE A 317 15.71 -12.75 -18.29
N ARG A 318 14.51 -12.42 -17.82
CA ARG A 318 13.46 -11.85 -18.67
C ARG A 318 13.83 -10.45 -19.20
N ASP A 319 14.48 -9.66 -18.39
CA ASP A 319 14.98 -8.33 -18.77
C ASP A 319 16.07 -8.45 -19.83
N TYR A 320 17.03 -9.33 -19.59
CA TYR A 320 18.10 -9.62 -20.54
C TYR A 320 17.60 -10.13 -21.90
N ILE A 321 16.66 -11.06 -21.91
CA ILE A 321 16.07 -11.57 -23.17
C ILE A 321 15.28 -10.50 -23.90
N ASN A 322 14.47 -9.71 -23.19
CA ASN A 322 13.71 -8.62 -23.81
C ASN A 322 14.64 -7.54 -24.38
N PHE A 323 15.75 -7.25 -23.72
CA PHE A 323 16.76 -6.34 -24.24
C PHE A 323 17.37 -6.85 -25.55
N ASN A 324 17.80 -8.11 -25.61
CA ASN A 324 18.35 -8.71 -26.83
C ASN A 324 17.31 -8.75 -27.97
N ARG A 325 16.05 -9.08 -27.67
CA ARG A 325 14.95 -9.01 -28.64
C ARG A 325 14.72 -7.59 -29.17
N LEU A 326 14.81 -6.59 -28.29
CA LEU A 326 14.68 -5.20 -28.71
C LEU A 326 15.83 -4.75 -29.61
N GLN A 327 17.06 -5.09 -29.26
CA GLN A 327 18.22 -4.76 -30.13
C GLN A 327 18.10 -5.44 -31.52
N TYR A 328 17.70 -6.70 -31.54
CA TYR A 328 17.45 -7.42 -32.80
C TYR A 328 16.31 -6.79 -33.60
N PHE A 329 15.22 -6.37 -32.96
CA PHE A 329 14.17 -5.60 -33.62
C PHE A 329 14.71 -4.35 -34.28
N LYS A 330 15.53 -3.56 -33.61
CA LYS A 330 16.13 -2.32 -34.12
C LYS A 330 17.06 -2.59 -35.29
N GLU A 331 17.90 -3.62 -35.21
CA GLU A 331 18.79 -4.04 -36.28
C GLU A 331 17.99 -4.47 -37.52
N GLN A 332 16.98 -5.30 -37.36
CA GLN A 332 16.15 -5.75 -38.48
C GLN A 332 15.28 -4.63 -39.05
N ALA A 333 14.81 -3.69 -38.23
CA ALA A 333 14.07 -2.51 -38.68
C ALA A 333 14.90 -1.59 -39.57
N ALA A 334 16.20 -1.46 -39.28
CA ALA A 334 17.13 -0.70 -40.13
C ALA A 334 17.46 -1.41 -41.46
N LEU A 335 17.54 -2.74 -41.44
CA LEU A 335 17.89 -3.56 -42.61
C LEU A 335 16.70 -3.86 -43.53
N ARG A 336 15.50 -3.98 -42.98
CA ARG A 336 14.27 -4.45 -43.67
C ARG A 336 13.15 -3.44 -43.52
N LYS A 337 13.31 -2.30 -44.21
CA LYS A 337 12.35 -1.17 -44.12
C LYS A 337 10.94 -1.51 -44.67
N GLU A 338 10.80 -2.58 -45.43
CA GLU A 338 9.55 -3.08 -45.98
C GLU A 338 8.69 -3.84 -44.99
N LEU A 339 9.25 -4.31 -43.85
CA LEU A 339 8.53 -5.08 -42.87
C LEU A 339 7.75 -4.17 -41.90
N THR A 340 6.57 -4.62 -41.52
CA THR A 340 5.74 -3.93 -40.55
C THR A 340 6.26 -4.12 -39.11
N VAL A 341 5.91 -3.20 -38.21
CA VAL A 341 6.21 -3.32 -36.76
C VAL A 341 5.78 -4.69 -36.21
N LYS A 342 4.63 -5.21 -36.70
CA LYS A 342 4.11 -6.50 -36.24
C LYS A 342 4.99 -7.66 -36.66
N GLU A 343 5.43 -7.68 -37.89
CA GLU A 343 6.32 -8.74 -38.42
C GLU A 343 7.67 -8.72 -37.72
N LEU A 344 8.29 -7.55 -37.61
CA LEU A 344 9.56 -7.36 -36.90
C LEU A 344 9.47 -7.77 -35.43
N MET A 345 8.36 -7.45 -34.75
CA MET A 345 8.10 -7.84 -33.37
C MET A 345 8.10 -9.38 -33.21
N PHE A 346 7.36 -10.10 -34.06
CA PHE A 346 7.31 -11.56 -34.00
C PHE A 346 8.65 -12.19 -34.39
N MET A 347 9.32 -11.67 -35.40
CA MET A 347 10.66 -12.11 -35.82
C MET A 347 11.69 -11.95 -34.70
N SER A 348 11.53 -10.94 -33.86
CA SER A 348 12.37 -10.71 -32.67
C SER A 348 12.03 -11.59 -31.46
N GLY A 349 11.03 -12.46 -31.58
CA GLY A 349 10.63 -13.39 -30.52
C GLY A 349 9.63 -12.86 -29.50
N PHE A 350 9.07 -11.65 -29.68
CA PHE A 350 7.99 -11.16 -28.84
C PHE A 350 6.66 -11.80 -29.24
N THR A 351 5.91 -12.30 -28.26
CA THR A 351 4.60 -12.93 -28.47
C THR A 351 3.42 -12.02 -28.17
N SER A 352 3.64 -10.94 -27.42
CA SER A 352 2.58 -10.04 -26.97
C SER A 352 2.88 -8.59 -27.38
N ARG A 353 1.98 -8.03 -28.19
CA ARG A 353 2.05 -6.65 -28.65
C ARG A 353 2.08 -5.65 -27.48
N SER A 354 1.21 -5.84 -26.49
CA SER A 354 1.14 -4.95 -25.33
C SER A 354 2.41 -4.98 -24.48
N SER A 355 3.05 -6.14 -24.31
CA SER A 355 4.32 -6.28 -23.61
C SER A 355 5.47 -5.65 -24.38
N PHE A 356 5.53 -5.86 -25.70
CA PHE A 356 6.53 -5.26 -26.58
C PHE A 356 6.43 -3.73 -26.59
N TYR A 357 5.25 -3.15 -26.85
CA TYR A 357 5.08 -1.70 -26.90
C TYR A 357 5.45 -1.02 -25.58
N ARG A 358 5.06 -1.63 -24.46
CA ARG A 358 5.42 -1.11 -23.14
C ARG A 358 6.92 -1.18 -22.88
N TYR A 359 7.58 -2.29 -23.23
CA TYR A 359 9.01 -2.44 -23.04
C TYR A 359 9.78 -1.49 -23.98
N PHE A 360 9.39 -1.40 -25.24
CA PHE A 360 9.98 -0.49 -26.22
C PHE A 360 9.92 0.97 -25.74
N ALA A 361 8.72 1.44 -25.36
CA ALA A 361 8.53 2.80 -24.88
C ALA A 361 9.30 3.10 -23.57
N SER A 362 9.53 2.08 -22.74
CA SER A 362 10.31 2.26 -21.49
C SER A 362 11.79 2.54 -21.79
N ILE A 363 12.35 1.96 -22.86
CA ILE A 363 13.75 2.11 -23.26
C ILE A 363 13.95 3.29 -24.21
N GLU A 364 13.21 3.31 -25.32
CA GLU A 364 13.41 4.28 -26.42
C GLU A 364 12.66 5.61 -26.22
N LYS A 365 11.80 5.70 -25.22
CA LYS A 365 10.97 6.89 -24.89
C LYS A 365 10.03 7.33 -26.01
N MET A 366 9.77 6.46 -26.98
CA MET A 366 8.85 6.65 -28.11
C MET A 366 8.15 5.33 -28.43
N SER A 367 7.13 5.37 -29.27
CA SER A 367 6.45 4.16 -29.75
C SER A 367 7.25 3.44 -30.85
N PRO A 368 7.07 2.11 -31.04
CA PRO A 368 7.70 1.40 -32.16
C PRO A 368 7.30 1.98 -33.54
N SER A 369 6.10 2.49 -33.69
CA SER A 369 5.62 3.09 -34.94
C SER A 369 6.36 4.40 -35.25
N GLU A 370 6.47 5.29 -34.27
CA GLU A 370 7.23 6.53 -34.37
C GLU A 370 8.72 6.26 -34.68
N TYR A 371 9.29 5.19 -34.09
CA TYR A 371 10.66 4.77 -34.38
C TYR A 371 10.83 4.34 -35.82
N MET A 372 9.90 3.55 -36.39
CA MET A 372 9.94 3.12 -37.80
C MET A 372 9.77 4.30 -38.75
N GLU A 373 8.85 5.24 -38.47
CA GLU A 373 8.68 6.46 -39.28
C GLU A 373 9.95 7.29 -39.30
N ARG A 374 10.66 7.40 -38.18
CA ARG A 374 11.94 8.13 -38.11
C ARG A 374 13.02 7.48 -38.94
N LEU A 375 13.15 6.14 -38.90
CA LEU A 375 14.08 5.40 -39.73
C LEU A 375 13.79 5.54 -41.25
N GLN A 376 12.53 5.74 -41.63
CA GLN A 376 12.16 5.97 -43.03
C GLN A 376 12.48 7.40 -43.51
N GLN A 377 12.48 8.37 -42.59
CA GLN A 377 12.81 9.78 -42.89
C GLN A 377 14.31 10.04 -42.92
N GLU A 378 15.11 9.27 -42.18
CA GLU A 378 16.58 9.42 -42.10
C GLU A 378 17.36 8.66 -43.17
N GLY A 379 16.70 7.84 -44.00
CA GLY A 379 17.31 7.03 -45.04
C GLY A 379 16.68 7.19 -46.39
#